data_b9221e205cfa1b101324e39a0184cb34
#
_entry.id   b9221e205cfa1b101324e39a0184cb34
#
_cell.length_a   1.000
_cell.length_b   1.000
_cell.length_c   1.000
_cell.angle_alpha   90.00
_cell.angle_beta   90.00
_cell.angle_gamma   90.00
#
_symmetry.space_group_name_H-M   'P 1'
#
loop_
_entity.id
_entity.type
_entity.pdbx_description
1 polymer ?
#
loop_
_entity_poly.entity_id
_entity_poly.type
_entity_poly.pdbx_seq_one_letter_code
_entity_poly.pdbx_strand_id
1 'polypeptide(L)'
;MDFQSNTGAPTVIGAVIAAGYNVSTSGAAERQGIVHRLDVGTTGLMVVAKDEASYANLKDQFRDRTVGKVYHALVQGHMDPSEGTIDAPIDRHPKEDYRFAVVAEGKPSITHYKALEYFRAVSLLEIELETGRTHQIRVHFSALHHPLVGDLTYGADHTIADRLEMNRPWLHARELSLKHPITGELLHFTSPYPADLTRSLRLLEANQERD
;
A
#
# COMPACT_ATOMS: atom_id res chain seq x y z
N MET A 1 16.92 17.27 16.83
CA MET A 1 16.30 16.93 15.53
C MET A 1 14.82 16.75 15.78
N ASP A 2 13.98 17.49 15.08
CA ASP A 2 12.54 17.38 15.27
C ASP A 2 12.04 16.21 14.40
N PHE A 3 11.63 15.12 15.02
CA PHE A 3 11.16 13.90 14.36
C PHE A 3 9.66 13.93 14.07
N GLN A 4 9.06 15.10 14.11
CA GLN A 4 7.68 15.31 13.76
C GLN A 4 7.55 15.70 12.28
N SER A 5 6.44 15.30 11.65
CA SER A 5 6.08 15.85 10.34
C SER A 5 5.82 17.35 10.44
N ASN A 6 5.79 18.07 9.32
CA ASN A 6 5.41 19.49 9.29
C ASN A 6 4.03 19.77 9.91
N THR A 7 3.24 18.75 10.17
CA THR A 7 1.93 18.82 10.84
C THR A 7 2.00 18.48 12.34
N GLY A 8 3.20 18.23 12.89
CA GLY A 8 3.39 17.82 14.29
C GLY A 8 3.08 16.34 14.58
N ALA A 9 2.68 15.56 13.57
CA ALA A 9 2.40 14.14 13.74
C ALA A 9 3.69 13.30 13.83
N PRO A 10 3.70 12.18 14.59
CA PRO A 10 4.86 11.30 14.68
C PRO A 10 5.20 10.69 13.31
N THR A 11 6.49 10.57 13.02
CA THR A 11 6.99 9.94 11.79
C THR A 11 7.51 8.53 12.06
N VAL A 12 7.57 7.68 11.02
CA VAL A 12 8.17 6.34 11.13
C VAL A 12 9.61 6.43 11.62
N ILE A 13 10.40 7.36 11.09
CA ILE A 13 11.79 7.59 11.53
C ILE A 13 11.85 7.98 12.99
N GLY A 14 10.99 8.89 13.42
CA GLY A 14 10.89 9.31 14.83
C GLY A 14 10.59 8.12 15.74
N ALA A 15 9.69 7.23 15.35
CA ALA A 15 9.35 6.03 16.11
C ALA A 15 10.53 5.03 16.17
N VAL A 16 11.25 4.82 15.07
CA VAL A 16 12.43 3.92 15.01
C VAL A 16 13.54 4.43 15.91
N ILE A 17 13.83 5.73 15.87
CA ILE A 17 14.85 6.36 16.74
C ILE A 17 14.42 6.34 18.20
N ALA A 18 13.15 6.63 18.50
CA ALA A 18 12.62 6.57 19.86
C ALA A 18 12.67 5.15 20.44
N ALA A 19 12.60 4.12 19.60
CA ALA A 19 12.81 2.72 19.97
C ALA A 19 14.30 2.35 20.16
N GLY A 20 15.24 3.29 20.04
CA GLY A 20 16.67 3.11 20.29
C GLY A 20 17.47 2.58 19.09
N TYR A 21 16.90 2.59 17.88
CA TYR A 21 17.61 2.17 16.69
C TYR A 21 18.29 3.34 15.97
N ASN A 22 19.49 3.08 15.45
CA ASN A 22 20.10 3.99 14.48
C ASN A 22 19.37 3.90 13.14
N VAL A 23 19.41 4.97 12.38
CA VAL A 23 18.88 5.07 11.03
C VAL A 23 19.97 5.64 10.13
N SER A 24 20.11 5.12 8.91
CA SER A 24 21.03 5.68 7.92
C SER A 24 20.74 7.18 7.72
N THR A 25 21.79 7.97 7.59
CA THR A 25 21.67 9.41 7.27
C THR A 25 21.52 9.68 5.79
N SER A 26 21.63 8.63 4.94
CA SER A 26 21.41 8.72 3.50
C SER A 26 19.96 8.96 3.13
N GLY A 27 19.76 9.69 2.06
CA GLY A 27 18.45 10.12 1.57
C GLY A 27 18.21 11.60 1.80
N ALA A 28 17.01 12.09 1.45
CA ALA A 28 16.62 13.46 1.74
C ALA A 28 16.52 13.66 3.27
N ALA A 29 16.84 14.85 3.77
CA ALA A 29 16.93 15.13 5.21
C ALA A 29 15.67 14.72 5.99
N GLU A 30 14.50 14.88 5.38
CA GLU A 30 13.20 14.51 5.95
C GLU A 30 12.84 13.01 5.80
N ARG A 31 13.68 12.22 5.11
CA ARG A 31 13.44 10.80 4.79
C ARG A 31 14.71 9.97 4.87
N GLN A 32 15.59 10.29 5.78
CA GLN A 32 16.82 9.52 6.02
C GLN A 32 16.51 8.06 6.32
N GLY A 33 17.23 7.11 5.69
CA GLY A 33 17.04 5.68 5.84
C GLY A 33 15.77 5.10 5.17
N ILE A 34 14.91 5.92 4.60
CA ILE A 34 13.68 5.49 3.91
C ILE A 34 13.99 5.16 2.45
N VAL A 35 13.76 3.92 2.05
CA VAL A 35 13.99 3.41 0.68
C VAL A 35 12.69 3.22 -0.12
N HIS A 36 11.54 3.18 0.55
CA HIS A 36 10.21 3.17 -0.05
C HIS A 36 9.18 3.82 0.86
N ARG A 37 7.94 3.88 0.43
CA ARG A 37 6.86 4.52 1.18
C ARG A 37 5.56 3.73 1.10
N LEU A 38 4.71 3.92 2.11
CA LEU A 38 3.29 3.62 2.07
C LEU A 38 2.50 4.93 1.94
N ASP A 39 1.31 4.86 1.35
CA ASP A 39 0.40 6.00 1.30
C ASP A 39 -0.21 6.27 2.69
N VAL A 40 -0.64 7.49 2.92
CA VAL A 40 -1.41 7.84 4.13
C VAL A 40 -2.65 6.95 4.20
N GLY A 41 -2.86 6.32 5.35
CA GLY A 41 -3.95 5.37 5.56
C GLY A 41 -3.64 3.93 5.13
N THR A 42 -2.55 3.65 4.39
CA THR A 42 -2.09 2.28 4.14
C THR A 42 -1.33 1.77 5.35
N THR A 43 -1.68 0.57 5.81
CA THR A 43 -1.00 -0.12 6.91
C THR A 43 -0.11 -1.24 6.40
N GLY A 44 0.67 -1.86 7.29
CA GLY A 44 1.49 -3.03 6.99
C GLY A 44 2.98 -2.77 7.01
N LEU A 45 3.72 -3.59 6.25
CA LEU A 45 5.17 -3.69 6.30
C LEU A 45 5.86 -2.52 5.59
N MET A 46 6.89 -2.01 6.24
CA MET A 46 7.82 -1.04 5.68
C MET A 46 9.24 -1.36 6.17
N VAL A 47 10.24 -1.33 5.27
CA VAL A 47 11.64 -1.51 5.62
C VAL A 47 12.35 -0.17 5.72
N VAL A 48 13.22 -0.03 6.74
CA VAL A 48 14.06 1.14 6.99
C VAL A 48 15.50 0.70 7.11
N ALA A 49 16.42 1.40 6.45
CA ALA A 49 17.84 1.14 6.53
C ALA A 49 18.44 1.72 7.82
N LYS A 50 19.22 0.92 8.55
CA LYS A 50 19.87 1.31 9.82
C LYS A 50 21.26 1.90 9.62
N ASP A 51 21.88 1.64 8.48
CA ASP A 51 23.23 2.09 8.10
C ASP A 51 23.31 2.39 6.60
N GLU A 52 24.41 3.01 6.17
CA GLU A 52 24.59 3.52 4.81
C GLU A 52 24.74 2.40 3.77
N ALA A 53 25.40 1.29 4.13
CA ALA A 53 25.58 0.15 3.22
C ALA A 53 24.23 -0.54 2.97
N SER A 54 23.44 -0.73 4.02
CA SER A 54 22.08 -1.26 3.94
C SER A 54 21.17 -0.34 3.12
N TYR A 55 21.29 0.98 3.29
CA TYR A 55 20.52 1.95 2.50
C TYR A 55 20.83 1.83 1.00
N ALA A 56 22.11 1.82 0.63
CA ALA A 56 22.51 1.71 -0.77
C ALA A 56 21.99 0.42 -1.41
N ASN A 57 22.21 -0.71 -0.74
CA ASN A 57 21.76 -2.03 -1.22
C ASN A 57 20.24 -2.12 -1.36
N LEU A 58 19.49 -1.74 -0.31
CA LEU A 58 18.02 -1.76 -0.35
C LEU A 58 17.47 -0.85 -1.45
N LYS A 59 18.04 0.35 -1.61
CA LYS A 59 17.66 1.27 -2.69
C LYS A 59 17.85 0.65 -4.06
N ASP A 60 18.95 -0.09 -4.28
CA ASP A 60 19.20 -0.82 -5.51
C ASP A 60 18.17 -1.93 -5.73
N GLN A 61 17.85 -2.73 -4.70
CA GLN A 61 16.81 -3.76 -4.78
C GLN A 61 15.44 -3.18 -5.17
N PHE A 62 15.04 -2.02 -4.62
CA PHE A 62 13.79 -1.34 -5.01
C PHE A 62 13.84 -0.79 -6.43
N ARG A 63 14.99 -0.21 -6.86
CA ARG A 63 15.20 0.28 -8.24
C ARG A 63 15.12 -0.86 -9.24
N ASP A 64 15.77 -1.97 -8.94
CA ASP A 64 15.89 -3.15 -9.81
C ASP A 64 14.66 -4.07 -9.70
N ARG A 65 13.65 -3.68 -8.88
CA ARG A 65 12.36 -4.38 -8.71
C ARG A 65 12.51 -5.82 -8.23
N THR A 66 13.53 -6.11 -7.44
CA THR A 66 13.76 -7.45 -6.86
C THR A 66 13.08 -7.65 -5.51
N VAL A 67 12.48 -6.61 -4.96
CA VAL A 67 11.68 -6.65 -3.72
C VAL A 67 10.27 -7.12 -4.04
N GLY A 68 9.88 -8.27 -3.49
CA GLY A 68 8.49 -8.75 -3.55
C GLY A 68 7.59 -7.95 -2.60
N LYS A 69 6.45 -7.50 -3.10
CA LYS A 69 5.47 -6.68 -2.35
C LYS A 69 4.08 -7.21 -2.61
N VAL A 70 3.48 -7.81 -1.60
CA VAL A 70 2.10 -8.27 -1.65
C VAL A 70 1.24 -7.38 -0.76
N TYR A 71 0.17 -6.87 -1.34
CA TYR A 71 -0.85 -6.09 -0.64
C TYR A 71 -2.16 -6.85 -0.63
N HIS A 72 -2.94 -6.67 0.42
CA HIS A 72 -4.35 -7.01 0.40
C HIS A 72 -5.19 -5.74 0.34
N ALA A 73 -6.22 -5.77 -0.51
CA ALA A 73 -7.18 -4.68 -0.66
C ALA A 73 -8.60 -5.20 -0.71
N LEU A 74 -9.53 -4.47 -0.09
CA LEU A 74 -10.96 -4.71 -0.23
C LEU A 74 -11.50 -3.70 -1.25
N VAL A 75 -11.94 -4.17 -2.41
CA VAL A 75 -12.49 -3.33 -3.48
C VAL A 75 -14.00 -3.47 -3.57
N GLN A 76 -14.67 -2.42 -4.04
CA GLN A 76 -16.12 -2.42 -4.26
C GLN A 76 -16.47 -3.20 -5.53
N GLY A 77 -17.56 -3.97 -5.49
CA GLY A 77 -17.99 -4.85 -6.57
C GLY A 77 -17.22 -6.16 -6.65
N HIS A 78 -17.51 -6.91 -7.70
CA HIS A 78 -16.87 -8.21 -7.97
C HIS A 78 -15.94 -8.08 -9.17
N MET A 79 -14.69 -8.49 -8.95
CA MET A 79 -13.71 -8.52 -10.04
C MET A 79 -14.05 -9.64 -11.04
N ASP A 80 -14.13 -9.28 -12.31
CA ASP A 80 -14.26 -10.20 -13.43
C ASP A 80 -13.32 -9.75 -14.56
N PRO A 81 -12.28 -10.55 -14.90
CA PRO A 81 -11.92 -11.86 -14.33
C PRO A 81 -11.42 -11.80 -12.88
N SER A 82 -11.45 -12.95 -12.19
CA SER A 82 -11.01 -13.07 -10.79
C SER A 82 -9.51 -12.85 -10.57
N GLU A 83 -8.72 -12.89 -11.62
CA GLU A 83 -7.29 -12.57 -11.60
C GLU A 83 -6.89 -11.86 -12.89
N GLY A 84 -5.87 -11.02 -12.83
CA GLY A 84 -5.44 -10.28 -14.00
C GLY A 84 -4.26 -9.33 -13.74
N THR A 85 -3.90 -8.63 -14.80
CA THR A 85 -2.85 -7.61 -14.79
C THR A 85 -3.42 -6.29 -15.29
N ILE A 86 -3.19 -5.23 -14.53
CA ILE A 86 -3.49 -3.86 -14.93
C ILE A 86 -2.15 -3.25 -15.35
N ASP A 87 -1.96 -3.05 -16.65
CA ASP A 87 -0.81 -2.33 -17.24
C ASP A 87 -1.32 -1.01 -17.78
N ALA A 88 -1.27 0.02 -16.93
CA ALA A 88 -1.82 1.33 -17.25
C ALA A 88 -0.96 2.45 -16.64
N PRO A 89 -0.44 3.38 -17.46
CA PRO A 89 0.47 4.42 -16.99
C PRO A 89 -0.24 5.43 -16.09
N ILE A 90 0.47 5.88 -15.04
CA ILE A 90 -0.06 6.78 -14.00
C ILE A 90 0.73 8.08 -13.97
N ASP A 91 0.02 9.20 -13.88
CA ASP A 91 0.57 10.51 -13.52
C ASP A 91 -0.44 11.35 -12.75
N ARG A 92 -0.11 12.62 -12.48
CA ARG A 92 -1.03 13.56 -11.83
C ARG A 92 -2.32 13.68 -12.62
N HIS A 93 -3.43 13.77 -11.91
CA HIS A 93 -4.73 13.98 -12.55
C HIS A 93 -4.73 15.33 -13.29
N PRO A 94 -5.18 15.40 -14.57
CA PRO A 94 -5.02 16.60 -15.41
C PRO A 94 -5.80 17.83 -14.93
N LYS A 95 -6.77 17.65 -14.03
CA LYS A 95 -7.64 18.72 -13.51
C LYS A 95 -7.62 18.86 -11.99
N GLU A 96 -7.06 17.88 -11.27
CA GLU A 96 -7.14 17.81 -9.81
C GLU A 96 -5.76 17.50 -9.21
N ASP A 97 -5.04 18.53 -8.80
CA ASP A 97 -3.63 18.44 -8.38
C ASP A 97 -3.38 17.52 -7.18
N TYR A 98 -4.43 17.22 -6.39
CA TYR A 98 -4.31 16.43 -5.16
C TYR A 98 -4.36 14.92 -5.40
N ARG A 99 -4.70 14.45 -6.63
CA ARG A 99 -4.77 13.02 -6.94
C ARG A 99 -4.03 12.63 -8.23
N PHE A 100 -3.92 11.34 -8.45
CA PHE A 100 -3.31 10.72 -9.62
C PHE A 100 -4.39 10.04 -10.48
N ALA A 101 -4.08 9.78 -11.74
CA ALA A 101 -4.98 9.12 -12.68
C ALA A 101 -4.20 8.25 -13.67
N VAL A 102 -4.89 7.32 -14.31
CA VAL A 102 -4.40 6.66 -15.52
C VAL A 102 -4.43 7.69 -16.65
N VAL A 103 -3.26 7.98 -17.22
CA VAL A 103 -3.09 8.94 -18.33
C VAL A 103 -2.07 8.39 -19.33
N ALA A 104 -2.31 8.57 -20.62
CA ALA A 104 -1.49 7.97 -21.68
C ALA A 104 0.01 8.29 -21.59
N GLU A 105 0.33 9.55 -21.24
CA GLU A 105 1.71 10.03 -21.08
C GLU A 105 2.29 9.80 -19.68
N GLY A 106 1.63 8.99 -18.87
CA GLY A 106 2.03 8.69 -17.49
C GLY A 106 3.23 7.75 -17.41
N LYS A 107 3.68 7.54 -16.18
CA LYS A 107 4.77 6.60 -15.89
C LYS A 107 4.26 5.17 -15.94
N PRO A 108 4.94 4.22 -16.63
CA PRO A 108 4.56 2.82 -16.67
C PRO A 108 4.26 2.25 -15.28
N SER A 109 3.13 1.59 -15.15
CA SER A 109 2.64 1.09 -13.86
C SER A 109 1.93 -0.25 -14.06
N ILE A 110 2.43 -1.30 -13.39
CA ILE A 110 1.96 -2.68 -13.54
C ILE A 110 1.52 -3.19 -12.17
N THR A 111 0.28 -3.69 -12.11
CA THR A 111 -0.36 -4.24 -10.91
C THR A 111 -1.00 -5.58 -11.26
N HIS A 112 -0.59 -6.66 -10.61
CA HIS A 112 -1.24 -7.96 -10.71
C HIS A 112 -2.22 -8.11 -9.57
N TYR A 113 -3.34 -8.78 -9.82
CA TYR A 113 -4.33 -9.04 -8.78
C TYR A 113 -4.95 -10.44 -8.91
N LYS A 114 -5.40 -10.96 -7.77
CA LYS A 114 -6.17 -12.19 -7.66
C LYS A 114 -7.21 -12.03 -6.56
N ALA A 115 -8.45 -12.38 -6.85
CA ALA A 115 -9.51 -12.42 -5.86
C ALA A 115 -9.27 -13.57 -4.90
N LEU A 116 -9.22 -13.26 -3.61
CA LEU A 116 -9.13 -14.22 -2.52
C LEU A 116 -10.52 -14.64 -2.06
N GLU A 117 -11.43 -13.67 -1.97
CA GLU A 117 -12.78 -13.91 -1.47
C GLU A 117 -13.77 -12.88 -2.05
N TYR A 118 -14.99 -13.33 -2.30
CA TYR A 118 -16.10 -12.51 -2.74
C TYR A 118 -17.16 -12.41 -1.63
N PHE A 119 -17.54 -11.19 -1.29
CA PHE A 119 -18.66 -10.86 -0.44
C PHE A 119 -19.77 -10.22 -1.27
N ARG A 120 -20.97 -10.02 -0.70
CA ARG A 120 -22.15 -9.52 -1.43
C ARG A 120 -21.90 -8.29 -2.32
N ALA A 121 -21.07 -7.33 -1.88
CA ALA A 121 -20.85 -6.05 -2.58
C ALA A 121 -19.38 -5.68 -2.73
N VAL A 122 -18.46 -6.52 -2.30
CA VAL A 122 -17.02 -6.25 -2.30
C VAL A 122 -16.22 -7.51 -2.56
N SER A 123 -14.97 -7.35 -2.99
CA SER A 123 -14.01 -8.44 -3.18
C SER A 123 -12.74 -8.17 -2.40
N LEU A 124 -12.24 -9.18 -1.67
CA LEU A 124 -10.91 -9.16 -1.08
C LEU A 124 -9.90 -9.64 -2.11
N LEU A 125 -8.89 -8.83 -2.38
CA LEU A 125 -7.87 -9.10 -3.38
C LEU A 125 -6.49 -9.22 -2.77
N GLU A 126 -5.69 -10.15 -3.30
CA GLU A 126 -4.25 -10.15 -3.23
C GLU A 126 -3.70 -9.38 -4.42
N ILE A 127 -2.71 -8.52 -4.18
CA ILE A 127 -2.17 -7.61 -5.19
C ILE A 127 -0.65 -7.64 -5.13
N GLU A 128 -0.02 -7.95 -6.26
CA GLU A 128 1.42 -7.85 -6.43
C GLU A 128 1.80 -6.65 -7.29
N LEU A 129 2.85 -5.93 -6.86
CA LEU A 129 3.32 -4.73 -7.54
C LEU A 129 4.68 -4.94 -8.21
N GLU A 130 4.76 -4.84 -9.54
CA GLU A 130 6.04 -4.69 -10.22
C GLU A 130 6.59 -3.26 -10.08
N THR A 131 5.73 -2.28 -10.12
CA THR A 131 6.06 -0.86 -9.97
C THR A 131 5.49 -0.31 -8.66
N GLY A 132 5.94 0.87 -8.23
CA GLY A 132 5.46 1.52 -7.01
C GLY A 132 5.23 3.03 -7.24
N ARG A 133 4.22 3.38 -8.05
CA ARG A 133 3.84 4.78 -8.26
C ARG A 133 2.94 5.26 -7.13
N THR A 134 2.90 6.57 -6.94
CA THR A 134 2.02 7.18 -5.94
C THR A 134 0.58 6.76 -6.18
N HIS A 135 -0.08 6.26 -5.15
CA HIS A 135 -1.46 5.79 -5.16
C HIS A 135 -1.76 4.68 -6.21
N GLN A 136 -0.77 3.93 -6.69
CA GLN A 136 -0.90 3.03 -7.83
C GLN A 136 -2.09 2.07 -7.72
N ILE A 137 -2.21 1.33 -6.63
CA ILE A 137 -3.33 0.38 -6.41
C ILE A 137 -4.66 1.14 -6.43
N ARG A 138 -4.74 2.24 -5.70
CA ARG A 138 -5.95 3.07 -5.57
C ARG A 138 -6.41 3.61 -6.93
N VAL A 139 -5.48 4.11 -7.75
CA VAL A 139 -5.74 4.65 -9.09
C VAL A 139 -6.19 3.53 -10.03
N HIS A 140 -5.47 2.42 -10.07
CA HIS A 140 -5.77 1.32 -10.97
C HIS A 140 -7.17 0.75 -10.73
N PHE A 141 -7.52 0.43 -9.49
CA PHE A 141 -8.84 -0.13 -9.19
C PHE A 141 -9.97 0.90 -9.33
N SER A 142 -9.73 2.18 -9.06
CA SER A 142 -10.69 3.24 -9.37
C SER A 142 -10.93 3.37 -10.87
N ALA A 143 -9.90 3.27 -11.70
CA ALA A 143 -10.02 3.30 -13.16
C ALA A 143 -10.83 2.12 -13.72
N LEU A 144 -10.81 0.98 -13.04
CA LEU A 144 -11.64 -0.19 -13.36
C LEU A 144 -13.05 -0.13 -12.75
N HIS A 145 -13.45 0.99 -12.12
CA HIS A 145 -14.72 1.15 -11.40
C HIS A 145 -14.88 0.24 -10.17
N HIS A 146 -13.77 -0.23 -9.60
CA HIS A 146 -13.69 -1.02 -8.37
C HIS A 146 -12.87 -0.29 -7.30
N PRO A 147 -13.23 0.94 -6.87
CA PRO A 147 -12.43 1.68 -5.89
C PRO A 147 -12.31 0.90 -4.57
N LEU A 148 -11.21 1.14 -3.84
CA LEU A 148 -10.99 0.51 -2.55
C LEU A 148 -12.02 1.02 -1.54
N VAL A 149 -12.58 0.14 -0.73
CA VAL A 149 -13.48 0.52 0.36
C VAL A 149 -12.82 1.55 1.26
N GLY A 150 -13.53 2.64 1.57
CA GLY A 150 -13.05 3.75 2.38
C GLY A 150 -12.16 4.75 1.65
N ASP A 151 -11.89 4.57 0.36
CA ASP A 151 -11.09 5.52 -0.44
C ASP A 151 -11.95 6.58 -1.13
N LEU A 152 -12.46 7.52 -0.36
CA LEU A 152 -13.33 8.59 -0.86
C LEU A 152 -12.62 9.48 -1.89
N THR A 153 -11.29 9.61 -1.83
CA THR A 153 -10.50 10.36 -2.81
C THR A 153 -10.63 9.77 -4.21
N TYR A 154 -10.78 8.46 -4.30
CA TYR A 154 -10.86 7.72 -5.56
C TYR A 154 -12.25 7.16 -5.86
N GLY A 155 -13.29 7.74 -5.25
CA GLY A 155 -14.68 7.52 -5.64
C GLY A 155 -15.37 6.33 -4.99
N ALA A 156 -14.87 5.85 -3.84
CA ALA A 156 -15.55 4.82 -3.07
C ALA A 156 -16.91 5.31 -2.57
N ASP A 157 -17.90 4.43 -2.56
CA ASP A 157 -19.20 4.66 -1.92
C ASP A 157 -19.01 4.70 -0.40
N HIS A 158 -19.36 5.84 0.19
CA HIS A 158 -19.27 6.05 1.63
C HIS A 158 -20.21 5.13 2.43
N THR A 159 -21.35 4.70 1.84
CA THR A 159 -22.30 3.84 2.56
C THR A 159 -21.71 2.45 2.85
N ILE A 160 -20.88 1.93 1.97
CA ILE A 160 -20.15 0.67 2.19
C ILE A 160 -19.07 0.88 3.25
N ALA A 161 -18.33 1.99 3.18
CA ALA A 161 -17.32 2.34 4.17
C ALA A 161 -17.90 2.47 5.57
N ASP A 162 -19.03 3.18 5.72
CA ASP A 162 -19.73 3.38 6.98
C ASP A 162 -20.22 2.05 7.60
N ARG A 163 -20.80 1.17 6.76
CA ARG A 163 -21.23 -0.17 7.21
C ARG A 163 -20.09 -1.05 7.69
N LEU A 164 -18.90 -0.87 7.14
CA LEU A 164 -17.70 -1.62 7.49
C LEU A 164 -16.81 -0.89 8.50
N GLU A 165 -17.27 0.24 9.01
CA GLU A 165 -16.56 1.11 9.97
C GLU A 165 -15.17 1.53 9.46
N MET A 166 -15.06 1.82 8.15
CA MET A 166 -13.83 2.21 7.49
C MET A 166 -13.79 3.72 7.23
N ASN A 167 -12.76 4.38 7.76
CA ASN A 167 -12.50 5.81 7.57
C ASN A 167 -11.21 6.10 6.76
N ARG A 168 -10.62 5.07 6.17
CA ARG A 168 -9.43 5.11 5.33
C ARG A 168 -9.50 4.01 4.26
N PRO A 169 -8.66 4.06 3.21
CA PRO A 169 -8.60 2.97 2.24
C PRO A 169 -8.34 1.62 2.91
N TRP A 170 -9.15 0.61 2.58
CA TRP A 170 -8.89 -0.76 3.00
C TRP A 170 -7.74 -1.33 2.17
N LEU A 171 -6.51 -0.98 2.59
CA LEU A 171 -5.26 -1.35 1.93
C LEU A 171 -4.20 -1.68 2.97
N HIS A 172 -3.52 -2.83 2.78
CA HIS A 172 -2.55 -3.35 3.72
C HIS A 172 -1.36 -3.99 3.00
N ALA A 173 -0.14 -3.52 3.26
CA ALA A 173 1.10 -4.15 2.81
C ALA A 173 1.32 -5.44 3.61
N ARG A 174 0.81 -6.54 3.07
CA ARG A 174 0.66 -7.83 3.75
C ARG A 174 1.97 -8.58 3.85
N GLU A 175 2.75 -8.62 2.74
CA GLU A 175 3.99 -9.34 2.66
C GLU A 175 5.09 -8.50 2.01
N LEU A 176 6.30 -8.72 2.48
CA LEU A 176 7.51 -8.09 1.97
C LEU A 176 8.62 -9.12 1.89
N SER A 177 9.19 -9.31 0.70
CA SER A 177 10.31 -10.22 0.47
C SER A 177 11.48 -9.45 -0.13
N LEU A 178 12.65 -9.59 0.47
CA LEU A 178 13.87 -8.91 0.01
C LEU A 178 15.13 -9.72 0.40
N LYS A 179 16.24 -9.43 -0.23
CA LYS A 179 17.53 -9.97 0.23
C LYS A 179 18.07 -9.11 1.36
N HIS A 180 18.53 -9.76 2.43
CA HIS A 180 19.20 -9.05 3.52
C HIS A 180 20.40 -8.27 2.95
N PRO A 181 20.51 -6.95 3.20
CA PRO A 181 21.45 -6.08 2.49
C PRO A 181 22.93 -6.41 2.70
N ILE A 182 23.25 -7.11 3.80
CA ILE A 182 24.63 -7.49 4.15
C ILE A 182 24.89 -8.97 3.87
N THR A 183 24.00 -9.89 4.30
CA THR A 183 24.24 -11.34 4.18
C THR A 183 23.78 -11.91 2.85
N GLY A 184 22.89 -11.22 2.11
CA GLY A 184 22.29 -11.71 0.85
C GLY A 184 21.22 -12.78 1.06
N GLU A 185 20.92 -13.18 2.30
CA GLU A 185 19.86 -14.14 2.63
C GLU A 185 18.49 -13.60 2.23
N LEU A 186 17.65 -14.46 1.65
CA LEU A 186 16.28 -14.10 1.32
C LEU A 186 15.45 -14.02 2.61
N LEU A 187 14.88 -12.86 2.85
CA LEU A 187 13.97 -12.59 3.96
C LEU A 187 12.56 -12.48 3.47
N HIS A 188 11.62 -13.03 4.22
CA HIS A 188 10.19 -12.90 3.99
C HIS A 188 9.49 -12.51 5.28
N PHE A 189 8.67 -11.48 5.20
CA PHE A 189 7.91 -10.93 6.32
C PHE A 189 6.43 -10.90 5.98
N THR A 190 5.60 -11.17 6.98
CA THR A 190 4.15 -11.03 6.92
C THR A 190 3.65 -10.13 8.03
N SER A 191 2.64 -9.32 7.77
CA SER A 191 1.97 -8.46 8.76
C SER A 191 0.53 -8.92 8.98
N PRO A 192 0.07 -9.14 10.22
CA PRO A 192 -1.34 -9.40 10.49
C PRO A 192 -2.18 -8.16 10.16
N TYR A 193 -3.47 -8.35 9.87
CA TYR A 193 -4.37 -7.21 9.72
C TYR A 193 -4.51 -6.44 11.03
N PRO A 194 -4.50 -5.11 10.99
CA PRO A 194 -4.82 -4.29 12.15
C PRO A 194 -6.30 -4.44 12.54
N ALA A 195 -6.64 -3.97 13.74
CA ALA A 195 -7.94 -4.21 14.35
C ALA A 195 -9.13 -3.73 13.52
N ASP A 196 -8.99 -2.59 12.82
CA ASP A 196 -10.04 -2.03 11.96
C ASP A 196 -10.30 -2.91 10.73
N LEU A 197 -9.26 -3.39 10.04
CA LEU A 197 -9.40 -4.29 8.90
C LEU A 197 -9.95 -5.66 9.32
N THR A 198 -9.49 -6.19 10.45
CA THR A 198 -10.02 -7.45 11.00
C THR A 198 -11.50 -7.31 11.34
N ARG A 199 -11.92 -6.18 11.95
CA ARG A 199 -13.31 -5.93 12.29
C ARG A 199 -14.19 -5.82 11.05
N SER A 200 -13.75 -5.12 10.02
CA SER A 200 -14.50 -4.99 8.77
C SER A 200 -14.74 -6.34 8.06
N LEU A 201 -13.77 -7.25 8.08
CA LEU A 201 -13.96 -8.61 7.54
C LEU A 201 -14.99 -9.40 8.33
N ARG A 202 -14.95 -9.35 9.67
CA ARG A 202 -15.97 -10.00 10.52
C ARG A 202 -17.38 -9.47 10.27
N LEU A 203 -17.52 -8.17 9.98
CA LEU A 203 -18.82 -7.58 9.62
C LEU A 203 -19.32 -8.10 8.28
N LEU A 204 -18.44 -8.37 7.31
CA LEU A 204 -18.79 -8.98 6.02
C LEU A 204 -19.23 -10.44 6.19
N GLU A 205 -18.47 -11.24 6.94
CA GLU A 205 -18.78 -12.64 7.24
C GLU A 205 -20.15 -12.77 7.93
N ALA A 206 -20.41 -11.98 8.97
CA ALA A 206 -21.68 -11.97 9.70
C ALA A 206 -22.89 -11.56 8.85
N ASN A 207 -22.69 -10.81 7.77
CA ASN A 207 -23.75 -10.44 6.83
C ASN A 207 -24.03 -11.52 5.78
N GLN A 208 -23.05 -12.39 5.46
CA GLN A 208 -23.23 -13.53 4.57
C GLN A 208 -24.06 -14.65 5.24
N GLU A 209 -23.94 -14.82 6.55
CA GLU A 209 -24.69 -15.85 7.31
C GLU A 209 -26.18 -15.53 7.53
N ARG A 210 -26.61 -14.29 7.19
CA ARG A 210 -28.00 -13.83 7.40
C ARG A 210 -28.88 -13.84 6.16
N ASP A 211 -28.31 -14.16 5.02
CA ASP A 211 -29.00 -14.30 3.72
C ASP A 211 -29.15 -15.78 3.37
#